data_2e24128914a7e0123bbd47c6b133d1c8
#
_entry.id   2e24128914a7e0123bbd47c6b133d1c8
#
_cell.length_a   1.000
_cell.length_b   1.000
_cell.length_c   1.000
_cell.angle_alpha   90.00
_cell.angle_beta   90.00
_cell.angle_gamma   90.00
#
_symmetry.space_group_name_H-M   'P 1'
#
loop_
_entity.id
_entity.type
_entity.pdbx_description
1 polymer ?
#
loop_
_entity_poly.entity_id
_entity_poly.type
_entity_poly.pdbx_seq_one_letter_code
_entity_poly.pdbx_strand_id
1 'polypeptide(L)'
;MNNKLISILIVIFFINIPILSLAHDLPKPTFTIGAMQINDNALDVLKGPGVKIDNSHTIAYLTVSYYVSPSLAFESSIISSSEFSASLPSNDSGLLHGKSYSTNGTLTITAKNDTSYLIGLKYKSALNKTIDVYGKAGLIFWTTDFIVSGGGTLTYNSSTHNSKTFLKVDGSDPFIDLGLSYKINKNTSLAFDFLSTAATSDQGGVAIDLSGYSLSWVRNF
;
A
#
# COMPACT_ATOMS: atom_id res chain seq x y z
N MET A 1 14.72 11.06 -1.31
CA MET A 1 13.95 12.35 -1.24
C MET A 1 13.25 12.37 0.10
N ASN A 2 13.26 13.46 0.84
CA ASN A 2 12.83 13.44 2.25
C ASN A 2 11.30 13.27 2.34
N ASN A 3 10.80 12.18 2.97
CA ASN A 3 9.37 11.83 3.04
C ASN A 3 8.49 12.97 3.57
N LYS A 4 9.06 13.86 4.44
CA LYS A 4 8.41 15.10 4.88
C LYS A 4 8.14 16.07 3.72
N LEU A 5 9.00 16.09 2.71
CA LEU A 5 8.84 16.97 1.55
C LEU A 5 7.70 16.47 0.65
N ILE A 6 7.57 15.16 0.48
CA ILE A 6 6.48 14.53 -0.28
C ILE A 6 5.14 14.76 0.41
N SER A 7 5.08 14.58 1.74
CA SER A 7 3.87 14.85 2.53
C SER A 7 3.45 16.33 2.43
N ILE A 8 4.41 17.26 2.48
CA ILE A 8 4.14 18.68 2.32
C ILE A 8 3.68 19.00 0.89
N LEU A 9 4.29 18.38 -0.14
CA LEU A 9 3.90 18.57 -1.54
C LEU A 9 2.47 18.04 -1.79
N ILE A 10 2.11 16.89 -1.23
CA ILE A 10 0.76 16.33 -1.33
C ILE A 10 -0.26 17.26 -0.65
N VAL A 11 0.02 17.75 0.55
CA VAL A 11 -0.84 18.69 1.27
C VAL A 11 -0.95 20.02 0.50
N ILE A 12 0.15 20.54 -0.04
CA ILE A 12 0.16 21.76 -0.85
C ILE A 12 -0.60 21.56 -2.16
N PHE A 13 -0.50 20.38 -2.80
CA PHE A 13 -1.25 20.06 -4.01
C PHE A 13 -2.76 20.06 -3.73
N PHE A 14 -3.21 19.52 -2.58
CA PHE A 14 -4.61 19.56 -2.18
C PHE A 14 -5.12 20.97 -1.77
N ILE A 15 -4.27 21.79 -1.17
CA ILE A 15 -4.63 23.15 -0.73
C ILE A 15 -4.59 24.15 -1.90
N ASN A 16 -3.70 23.91 -2.89
CA ASN A 16 -3.52 24.80 -4.04
C ASN A 16 -4.15 24.29 -5.34
N ILE A 17 -4.98 23.25 -5.31
CA ILE A 17 -5.91 23.08 -6.43
C ILE A 17 -6.77 24.34 -6.41
N PRO A 18 -6.57 25.31 -7.31
CA PRO A 18 -7.48 26.43 -7.37
C PRO A 18 -8.85 25.79 -7.54
N ILE A 19 -9.78 26.17 -6.71
CA ILE A 19 -11.20 26.03 -7.02
C ILE A 19 -11.34 26.87 -8.28
N LEU A 20 -10.99 26.29 -9.41
CA LEU A 20 -11.23 26.83 -10.71
C LEU A 20 -12.74 26.92 -10.83
N SER A 21 -13.25 28.05 -10.40
CA SER A 21 -14.65 28.48 -10.57
C SER A 21 -15.05 28.59 -12.06
N LEU A 22 -14.32 27.94 -12.95
CA LEU A 22 -14.46 28.00 -14.39
C LEU A 22 -15.26 26.85 -15.00
N ALA A 23 -15.80 25.94 -14.20
CA ALA A 23 -16.63 24.88 -14.75
C ALA A 23 -17.88 24.69 -13.90
N HIS A 24 -18.93 25.33 -14.29
CA HIS A 24 -20.28 25.20 -13.71
C HIS A 24 -20.81 23.75 -13.72
N ASP A 25 -20.11 22.80 -14.37
CA ASP A 25 -20.52 21.42 -14.59
C ASP A 25 -19.50 20.35 -14.23
N LEU A 26 -18.36 20.67 -13.56
CA LEU A 26 -17.43 19.63 -13.11
C LEU A 26 -18.04 18.84 -11.95
N PRO A 27 -17.95 17.50 -12.00
CA PRO A 27 -18.41 16.67 -10.90
C PRO A 27 -17.65 17.03 -9.63
N LYS A 28 -18.38 17.13 -8.52
CA LYS A 28 -17.84 17.44 -7.20
C LYS A 28 -16.87 16.33 -6.73
N PRO A 29 -15.94 16.63 -5.81
CA PRO A 29 -15.02 15.62 -5.30
C PRO A 29 -15.80 14.48 -4.62
N THR A 30 -15.25 13.28 -4.73
CA THR A 30 -15.77 12.08 -4.08
C THR A 30 -14.80 11.64 -3.00
N PHE A 31 -15.35 11.32 -1.84
CA PHE A 31 -14.58 10.75 -0.73
C PHE A 31 -14.92 9.27 -0.59
N THR A 32 -13.88 8.45 -0.39
CA THR A 32 -14.00 7.01 -0.16
C THR A 32 -13.28 6.67 1.13
N ILE A 33 -13.95 5.95 2.02
CA ILE A 33 -13.35 5.35 3.21
C ILE A 33 -13.60 3.85 3.17
N GLY A 34 -12.58 3.06 3.43
CA GLY A 34 -12.70 1.60 3.34
C GLY A 34 -11.70 0.86 4.19
N ALA A 35 -11.93 -0.44 4.22
CA ALA A 35 -11.00 -1.42 4.76
C ALA A 35 -10.55 -2.35 3.63
N MET A 36 -9.28 -2.73 3.66
CA MET A 36 -8.66 -3.60 2.67
C MET A 36 -7.95 -4.74 3.39
N GLN A 37 -8.25 -5.97 2.98
CA GLN A 37 -7.45 -7.13 3.34
C GLN A 37 -6.29 -7.22 2.36
N ILE A 38 -5.07 -7.02 2.84
CA ILE A 38 -3.85 -7.08 2.03
C ILE A 38 -3.04 -8.33 2.34
N ASN A 39 -2.33 -8.80 1.31
CA ASN A 39 -1.26 -9.78 1.42
C ASN A 39 0.02 -9.13 0.91
N ASP A 40 1.12 -9.34 1.62
CA ASP A 40 2.44 -8.84 1.24
C ASP A 40 3.42 -10.01 1.18
N ASN A 41 4.09 -10.15 0.05
CA ASN A 41 5.06 -11.21 -0.20
C ASN A 41 6.51 -10.79 0.12
N ALA A 42 6.73 -9.61 0.73
CA ALA A 42 8.08 -9.10 1.03
C ALA A 42 8.92 -10.05 1.89
N LEU A 43 8.28 -10.84 2.76
CA LEU A 43 8.94 -11.83 3.61
C LEU A 43 8.97 -13.25 3.00
N ASP A 44 8.39 -13.45 1.83
CA ASP A 44 8.31 -14.78 1.18
C ASP A 44 9.70 -15.35 0.82
N VAL A 45 10.69 -14.49 0.67
CA VAL A 45 12.10 -14.89 0.48
C VAL A 45 12.68 -15.64 1.68
N LEU A 46 12.02 -15.53 2.86
CA LEU A 46 12.41 -16.24 4.09
C LEU A 46 11.74 -17.61 4.21
N LYS A 47 10.89 -18.01 3.26
CA LYS A 47 10.20 -19.30 3.30
C LYS A 47 11.22 -20.45 3.34
N GLY A 48 11.11 -21.30 4.39
CA GLY A 48 11.96 -22.43 4.60
C GLY A 48 11.42 -23.36 5.68
N PRO A 49 12.08 -24.51 5.93
CA PRO A 49 11.67 -25.43 6.97
C PRO A 49 11.63 -24.76 8.35
N GLY A 50 10.49 -24.80 9.02
CA GLY A 50 10.29 -24.22 10.35
C GLY A 50 10.03 -22.71 10.39
N VAL A 51 10.08 -22.01 9.27
CA VAL A 51 9.70 -20.58 9.18
C VAL A 51 8.18 -20.46 9.15
N LYS A 52 7.64 -19.55 9.98
CA LYS A 52 6.22 -19.18 9.98
C LYS A 52 6.10 -17.74 9.53
N ILE A 53 5.33 -17.50 8.49
CA ILE A 53 5.11 -16.16 7.92
C ILE A 53 3.65 -15.78 8.16
N ASP A 54 3.46 -14.57 8.69
CA ASP A 54 2.17 -13.86 8.75
C ASP A 54 2.27 -12.70 7.76
N ASN A 55 1.60 -12.83 6.62
CA ASN A 55 1.67 -11.91 5.50
C ASN A 55 0.31 -11.32 5.11
N SER A 56 -0.70 -11.41 5.99
CA SER A 56 -2.06 -10.96 5.67
C SER A 56 -2.62 -10.06 6.76
N HIS A 57 -2.97 -8.84 6.41
CA HIS A 57 -3.50 -7.85 7.35
C HIS A 57 -4.69 -7.08 6.79
N THR A 58 -5.55 -6.61 7.73
CA THR A 58 -6.61 -5.65 7.40
C THR A 58 -6.14 -4.24 7.71
N ILE A 59 -6.22 -3.36 6.73
CA ILE A 59 -5.82 -1.95 6.82
C ILE A 59 -7.00 -1.05 6.47
N ALA A 60 -6.95 0.20 6.97
CA ALA A 60 -7.89 1.24 6.59
C ALA A 60 -7.29 2.12 5.49
N TYR A 61 -8.14 2.69 4.65
CA TYR A 61 -7.72 3.68 3.67
C TYR A 61 -8.76 4.79 3.48
N LEU A 62 -8.26 5.94 3.03
CA LEU A 62 -9.05 7.09 2.66
C LEU A 62 -8.62 7.54 1.26
N THR A 63 -9.59 7.76 0.37
CA THR A 63 -9.35 8.25 -1.00
C THR A 63 -10.17 9.50 -1.28
N VAL A 64 -9.54 10.44 -1.96
CA VAL A 64 -10.21 11.58 -2.58
C VAL A 64 -10.08 11.44 -4.08
N SER A 65 -11.23 11.48 -4.79
CA SER A 65 -11.29 11.45 -6.24
C SER A 65 -11.78 12.81 -6.76
N TYR A 66 -11.03 13.37 -7.70
CA TYR A 66 -11.38 14.62 -8.37
C TYR A 66 -11.68 14.33 -9.84
N TYR A 67 -12.94 14.43 -10.24
CA TYR A 67 -13.37 14.13 -11.59
C TYR A 67 -13.03 15.27 -12.56
N VAL A 68 -12.38 14.95 -13.66
CA VAL A 68 -12.12 15.86 -14.80
C VAL A 68 -13.11 15.64 -15.94
N SER A 69 -13.83 14.52 -15.91
CA SER A 69 -14.95 14.20 -16.76
C SER A 69 -15.90 13.24 -16.03
N PRO A 70 -17.10 12.94 -16.53
CA PRO A 70 -17.99 11.95 -15.91
C PRO A 70 -17.37 10.56 -15.69
N SER A 71 -16.36 10.21 -16.48
CA SER A 71 -15.71 8.89 -16.46
C SER A 71 -14.28 8.89 -15.95
N LEU A 72 -13.60 10.04 -15.91
CA LEU A 72 -12.18 10.12 -15.57
C LEU A 72 -11.96 10.98 -14.33
N ALA A 73 -11.22 10.47 -13.37
CA ALA A 73 -10.82 11.18 -12.16
C ALA A 73 -9.33 11.03 -11.87
N PHE A 74 -8.76 12.05 -11.23
CA PHE A 74 -7.54 11.92 -10.45
C PHE A 74 -7.89 11.42 -9.06
N GLU A 75 -7.12 10.46 -8.55
CA GLU A 75 -7.28 9.94 -7.20
C GLU A 75 -6.00 10.11 -6.39
N SER A 76 -6.19 10.38 -5.10
CA SER A 76 -5.15 10.28 -4.10
C SER A 76 -5.67 9.54 -2.89
N SER A 77 -4.88 8.59 -2.40
CA SER A 77 -5.26 7.76 -1.27
C SER A 77 -4.17 7.74 -0.21
N ILE A 78 -4.59 7.59 1.03
CA ILE A 78 -3.74 7.30 2.17
C ILE A 78 -4.16 5.93 2.69
N ILE A 79 -3.18 5.03 2.82
CA ILE A 79 -3.34 3.70 3.38
C ILE A 79 -2.65 3.69 4.74
N SER A 80 -3.33 3.16 5.77
CA SER A 80 -2.76 3.05 7.12
C SER A 80 -1.57 2.08 7.14
N SER A 81 -0.77 2.18 8.20
CA SER A 81 0.35 1.26 8.44
C SER A 81 -0.11 -0.20 8.57
N SER A 82 0.79 -1.12 8.20
CA SER A 82 0.61 -2.57 8.35
C SER A 82 1.91 -3.21 8.86
N GLU A 83 1.78 -4.39 9.46
CA GLU A 83 2.92 -5.16 9.95
C GLU A 83 2.80 -6.60 9.46
N PHE A 84 3.87 -7.14 8.90
CA PHE A 84 3.99 -8.54 8.49
C PHE A 84 5.17 -9.14 9.21
N SER A 85 5.12 -10.44 9.53
CA SER A 85 6.19 -11.05 10.31
C SER A 85 6.58 -12.43 9.82
N ALA A 86 7.85 -12.77 10.03
CA ALA A 86 8.40 -14.09 9.84
C ALA A 86 9.14 -14.53 11.10
N SER A 87 8.73 -15.68 11.66
CA SER A 87 9.45 -16.30 12.76
C SER A 87 10.47 -17.28 12.20
N LEU A 88 11.75 -17.03 12.50
CA LEU A 88 12.88 -17.81 12.03
C LEU A 88 13.38 -18.75 13.14
N PRO A 89 13.67 -20.01 12.82
CA PRO A 89 14.32 -20.94 13.75
C PRO A 89 15.79 -20.55 14.00
N SER A 90 16.39 -21.14 15.03
CA SER A 90 17.82 -21.01 15.26
C SER A 90 18.63 -21.65 14.12
N ASN A 91 19.79 -21.06 13.80
CA ASN A 91 20.71 -21.50 12.75
C ASN A 91 20.14 -21.49 11.32
N ASP A 92 19.10 -20.66 11.09
CA ASP A 92 18.62 -20.39 9.74
C ASP A 92 19.59 -19.43 9.02
N SER A 93 19.67 -19.54 7.69
CA SER A 93 20.55 -18.70 6.89
C SER A 93 20.06 -18.63 5.43
N GLY A 94 20.33 -17.50 4.78
CA GLY A 94 19.91 -17.31 3.40
C GLY A 94 20.27 -15.92 2.89
N LEU A 95 19.46 -15.46 1.94
CA LEU A 95 19.52 -14.10 1.40
C LEU A 95 18.22 -13.37 1.69
N LEU A 96 18.32 -12.18 2.25
CA LEU A 96 17.24 -11.23 2.41
C LEU A 96 17.62 -9.97 1.63
N HIS A 97 16.82 -9.61 0.63
CA HIS A 97 17.08 -8.47 -0.25
C HIS A 97 18.52 -8.48 -0.84
N GLY A 98 18.95 -9.65 -1.33
CA GLY A 98 20.27 -9.82 -1.94
C GLY A 98 21.47 -9.78 -0.99
N LYS A 99 21.23 -9.64 0.32
CA LYS A 99 22.26 -9.67 1.38
C LYS A 99 22.15 -10.95 2.19
N SER A 100 23.32 -11.50 2.58
CA SER A 100 23.35 -12.69 3.44
C SER A 100 22.80 -12.41 4.83
N TYR A 101 22.04 -13.36 5.38
CA TYR A 101 21.67 -13.39 6.78
C TYR A 101 21.97 -14.73 7.41
N SER A 102 22.16 -14.73 8.71
CA SER A 102 22.16 -15.93 9.56
C SER A 102 21.58 -15.63 10.93
N THR A 103 20.96 -16.63 11.55
CA THR A 103 20.32 -16.50 12.86
C THR A 103 21.02 -17.34 13.90
N ASN A 104 21.08 -16.83 15.12
CA ASN A 104 21.47 -17.58 16.30
C ASN A 104 20.40 -17.38 17.37
N GLY A 105 19.70 -18.44 17.74
CA GLY A 105 18.48 -18.40 18.55
C GLY A 105 17.21 -18.09 17.72
N THR A 106 16.05 -18.37 18.29
CA THR A 106 14.76 -18.10 17.64
C THR A 106 14.46 -16.60 17.66
N LEU A 107 14.12 -16.04 16.51
CA LEU A 107 13.79 -14.64 16.38
C LEU A 107 12.63 -14.39 15.40
N THR A 108 12.08 -13.19 15.44
CA THR A 108 11.06 -12.71 14.52
C THR A 108 11.61 -11.52 13.75
N ILE A 109 11.45 -11.55 12.43
CA ILE A 109 11.63 -10.39 11.56
C ILE A 109 10.25 -9.81 11.29
N THR A 110 10.07 -8.55 11.58
CA THR A 110 8.84 -7.80 11.28
C THR A 110 9.14 -6.78 10.20
N ALA A 111 8.37 -6.83 9.11
CA ALA A 111 8.30 -5.79 8.11
C ALA A 111 7.16 -4.85 8.47
N LYS A 112 7.47 -3.66 8.94
CA LYS A 112 6.50 -2.65 9.34
C LYS A 112 6.41 -1.61 8.24
N ASN A 113 5.30 -1.63 7.52
CA ASN A 113 5.00 -0.60 6.53
C ASN A 113 4.44 0.63 7.23
N ASP A 114 5.06 1.78 7.00
CA ASP A 114 4.50 3.07 7.39
C ASP A 114 3.26 3.40 6.54
N THR A 115 2.58 4.50 6.87
CA THR A 115 1.49 5.03 6.04
C THR A 115 1.95 5.21 4.60
N SER A 116 1.24 4.57 3.68
CA SER A 116 1.52 4.63 2.24
C SER A 116 0.59 5.62 1.54
N TYR A 117 1.06 6.17 0.43
CA TYR A 117 0.31 7.13 -0.38
C TYR A 117 0.18 6.62 -1.80
N LEU A 118 -1.03 6.69 -2.36
CA LEU A 118 -1.29 6.34 -3.75
C LEU A 118 -1.71 7.61 -4.51
N ILE A 119 -1.23 7.74 -5.73
CA ILE A 119 -1.65 8.78 -6.66
C ILE A 119 -1.90 8.11 -8.01
N GLY A 120 -3.06 8.35 -8.61
CA GLY A 120 -3.38 7.70 -9.87
C GLY A 120 -4.57 8.31 -10.60
N LEU A 121 -4.93 7.63 -11.66
CA LEU A 121 -6.09 7.90 -12.48
C LEU A 121 -7.12 6.80 -12.27
N LYS A 122 -8.39 7.17 -12.24
CA LYS A 122 -9.54 6.28 -12.23
C LYS A 122 -10.37 6.51 -13.47
N TYR A 123 -10.65 5.44 -14.19
CA TYR A 123 -11.66 5.43 -15.25
C TYR A 123 -12.84 4.57 -14.83
N LYS A 124 -14.06 5.14 -14.88
CA LYS A 124 -15.30 4.42 -14.57
C LYS A 124 -16.25 4.41 -15.76
N SER A 125 -17.02 3.33 -15.85
CA SER A 125 -18.09 3.16 -16.83
C SER A 125 -19.34 2.60 -16.14
N ALA A 126 -20.50 3.10 -16.49
CA ALA A 126 -21.76 2.56 -15.99
C ALA A 126 -22.05 1.22 -16.68
N LEU A 127 -22.16 0.16 -15.90
CA LEU A 127 -22.65 -1.14 -16.39
C LEU A 127 -24.18 -1.11 -16.52
N ASN A 128 -24.84 -0.45 -15.56
CA ASN A 128 -26.28 -0.17 -15.57
C ASN A 128 -26.60 1.04 -14.68
N LYS A 129 -27.88 1.28 -14.36
CA LYS A 129 -28.33 2.43 -13.55
C LYS A 129 -27.78 2.42 -12.11
N THR A 130 -27.43 1.24 -11.58
CA THR A 130 -27.04 1.04 -10.18
C THR A 130 -25.60 0.58 -9.98
N ILE A 131 -24.96 0.07 -11.03
CA ILE A 131 -23.61 -0.50 -10.96
C ILE A 131 -22.70 0.24 -11.92
N ASP A 132 -21.58 0.73 -11.39
CA ASP A 132 -20.44 1.20 -12.17
C ASP A 132 -19.29 0.19 -12.03
N VAL A 133 -18.56 -0.03 -13.12
CA VAL A 133 -17.26 -0.72 -13.13
C VAL A 133 -16.17 0.33 -13.28
N TYR A 134 -15.01 0.10 -12.69
CA TYR A 134 -13.90 1.03 -12.83
C TYR A 134 -12.54 0.33 -12.73
N GLY A 135 -11.56 0.97 -13.31
CA GLY A 135 -10.15 0.63 -13.16
C GLY A 135 -9.36 1.84 -12.71
N LYS A 136 -8.33 1.60 -11.91
CA LYS A 136 -7.38 2.62 -11.46
C LYS A 136 -5.97 2.17 -11.81
N ALA A 137 -5.10 3.12 -12.07
CA ALA A 137 -3.68 2.87 -12.26
C ALA A 137 -2.88 4.09 -11.78
N GLY A 138 -1.71 3.86 -11.21
CA GLY A 138 -0.89 4.94 -10.68
C GLY A 138 0.36 4.44 -9.97
N LEU A 139 0.83 5.22 -9.01
CA LEU A 139 2.00 4.92 -8.20
C LEU A 139 1.61 4.87 -6.73
N ILE A 140 2.14 3.87 -6.02
CA ILE A 140 2.17 3.79 -4.57
C ILE A 140 3.54 4.21 -4.08
N PHE A 141 3.59 5.05 -3.04
CA PHE A 141 4.79 5.47 -2.33
C PHE A 141 4.77 4.85 -0.94
N TRP A 142 5.82 4.17 -0.57
CA TRP A 142 5.87 3.38 0.65
C TRP A 142 7.22 3.48 1.36
N THR A 143 7.22 3.13 2.64
CA THR A 143 8.41 2.96 3.47
C THR A 143 8.19 1.74 4.36
N THR A 144 9.18 0.88 4.45
CA THR A 144 9.17 -0.33 5.29
C THR A 144 10.39 -0.36 6.19
N ASP A 145 10.16 -0.54 7.48
CA ASP A 145 11.18 -0.79 8.49
C ASP A 145 11.21 -2.30 8.78
N PHE A 146 12.36 -2.94 8.57
CA PHE A 146 12.59 -4.33 8.98
C PHE A 146 13.21 -4.34 10.38
N ILE A 147 12.48 -4.95 11.31
CA ILE A 147 12.81 -5.00 12.73
C ILE A 147 13.08 -6.45 13.11
N VAL A 148 14.19 -6.71 13.79
CA VAL A 148 14.45 -8.01 14.42
C VAL A 148 14.09 -7.93 15.91
N SER A 149 13.46 -9.00 16.41
CA SER A 149 13.10 -9.15 17.83
C SER A 149 13.15 -10.63 18.23
N GLY A 150 13.22 -10.91 19.55
CA GLY A 150 13.19 -12.27 20.08
C GLY A 150 14.40 -12.61 20.93
N GLY A 151 14.58 -13.92 21.23
CA GLY A 151 15.66 -14.44 22.09
C GLY A 151 16.98 -14.72 21.38
N GLY A 152 17.11 -14.28 20.11
CA GLY A 152 18.29 -14.55 19.29
C GLY A 152 18.96 -13.30 18.75
N THR A 153 19.90 -13.53 17.85
CA THR A 153 20.58 -12.47 17.08
C THR A 153 20.45 -12.75 15.59
N LEU A 154 20.30 -11.68 14.81
CA LEU A 154 20.38 -11.69 13.36
C LEU A 154 21.72 -11.11 12.94
N THR A 155 22.53 -11.86 12.19
CA THR A 155 23.65 -11.28 11.45
C THR A 155 23.14 -11.01 10.03
N TYR A 156 23.11 -9.74 9.64
CA TYR A 156 22.65 -9.28 8.33
C TYR A 156 23.74 -8.42 7.70
N ASN A 157 24.17 -8.78 6.50
CA ASN A 157 25.26 -8.08 5.77
C ASN A 157 26.49 -7.83 6.66
N SER A 158 26.95 -8.88 7.36
CA SER A 158 28.08 -8.86 8.30
C SER A 158 27.90 -8.02 9.57
N SER A 159 26.72 -7.47 9.83
CA SER A 159 26.39 -6.74 11.06
C SER A 159 25.41 -7.53 11.92
N THR A 160 25.65 -7.54 13.23
CA THR A 160 24.77 -8.24 14.19
C THR A 160 23.73 -7.30 14.76
N HIS A 161 22.48 -7.76 14.78
CA HIS A 161 21.32 -7.02 15.23
C HIS A 161 20.51 -7.85 16.23
N ASN A 162 19.94 -7.17 17.22
CA ASN A 162 19.01 -7.74 18.18
C ASN A 162 18.00 -6.65 18.59
N SER A 163 16.71 -6.98 18.57
CA SER A 163 15.60 -6.10 19.01
C SER A 163 15.68 -4.65 18.50
N LYS A 164 15.97 -4.47 17.19
CA LYS A 164 16.06 -3.14 16.57
C LYS A 164 15.80 -3.19 15.07
N THR A 165 15.51 -2.04 14.48
CA THR A 165 15.48 -1.87 13.03
C THR A 165 16.88 -2.12 12.45
N PHE A 166 17.00 -3.06 11.53
CA PHE A 166 18.26 -3.40 10.88
C PHE A 166 18.29 -2.98 9.41
N LEU A 167 17.13 -2.75 8.82
CA LEU A 167 17.00 -2.30 7.43
C LEU A 167 15.79 -1.38 7.34
N LYS A 168 15.95 -0.28 6.63
CA LYS A 168 14.88 0.62 6.26
C LYS A 168 14.91 0.83 4.75
N VAL A 169 13.79 0.65 4.09
CA VAL A 169 13.63 0.79 2.66
C VAL A 169 12.44 1.68 2.35
N ASP A 170 12.57 2.48 1.33
CA ASP A 170 11.50 3.27 0.77
C ASP A 170 11.50 3.14 -0.76
N GLY A 171 10.35 3.30 -1.35
CA GLY A 171 10.22 3.16 -2.79
C GLY A 171 8.91 3.68 -3.34
N SER A 172 8.76 3.45 -4.63
CA SER A 172 7.50 3.67 -5.34
C SER A 172 7.32 2.61 -6.40
N ASP A 173 6.12 2.02 -6.43
CA ASP A 173 5.76 0.97 -7.36
C ASP A 173 4.49 1.34 -8.14
N PRO A 174 4.34 0.90 -9.39
CA PRO A 174 3.08 1.01 -10.09
C PRO A 174 2.03 0.10 -9.45
N PHE A 175 0.78 0.57 -9.44
CA PHE A 175 -0.35 -0.25 -9.04
C PHE A 175 -1.44 -0.25 -10.10
N ILE A 176 -2.23 -1.30 -10.10
CA ILE A 176 -3.53 -1.39 -10.76
C ILE A 176 -4.59 -1.75 -9.73
N ASP A 177 -5.80 -1.26 -9.94
CA ASP A 177 -6.96 -1.53 -9.10
C ASP A 177 -8.18 -1.67 -9.99
N LEU A 178 -8.95 -2.72 -9.79
CA LEU A 178 -10.19 -2.99 -10.53
C LEU A 178 -11.33 -3.12 -9.53
N GLY A 179 -12.44 -2.45 -9.83
CA GLY A 179 -13.53 -2.42 -8.87
C GLY A 179 -14.92 -2.31 -9.48
N LEU A 180 -15.88 -2.56 -8.59
CA LEU A 180 -17.30 -2.41 -8.81
C LEU A 180 -17.86 -1.44 -7.77
N SER A 181 -18.78 -0.57 -8.18
CA SER A 181 -19.47 0.34 -7.27
C SER A 181 -20.97 0.16 -7.41
N TYR A 182 -21.65 -0.12 -6.29
CA TYR A 182 -23.10 -0.23 -6.21
C TYR A 182 -23.70 1.05 -5.64
N LYS A 183 -24.53 1.74 -6.40
CA LYS A 183 -25.20 2.99 -5.99
C LYS A 183 -26.37 2.68 -5.05
N ILE A 184 -26.26 3.09 -3.79
CA ILE A 184 -27.34 3.02 -2.81
C ILE A 184 -28.34 4.16 -3.06
N ASN A 185 -27.80 5.33 -3.34
CA ASN A 185 -28.58 6.53 -3.69
C ASN A 185 -27.73 7.47 -4.56
N LYS A 186 -28.24 8.69 -4.85
CA LYS A 186 -27.56 9.66 -5.72
C LYS A 186 -26.17 10.05 -5.24
N ASN A 187 -25.94 10.03 -3.94
CA ASN A 187 -24.72 10.54 -3.32
C ASN A 187 -23.90 9.47 -2.62
N THR A 188 -24.34 8.22 -2.58
CA THR A 188 -23.72 7.17 -1.77
C THR A 188 -23.62 5.86 -2.55
N SER A 189 -22.46 5.26 -2.52
CA SER A 189 -22.23 3.93 -3.10
C SER A 189 -21.42 3.06 -2.14
N LEU A 190 -21.53 1.75 -2.28
CA LEU A 190 -20.57 0.78 -1.78
C LEU A 190 -19.67 0.37 -2.93
N ALA A 191 -18.38 0.24 -2.68
CA ALA A 191 -17.45 -0.23 -3.68
C ALA A 191 -16.66 -1.44 -3.17
N PHE A 192 -16.36 -2.34 -4.09
CA PHE A 192 -15.50 -3.49 -3.90
C PHE A 192 -14.36 -3.39 -4.91
N ASP A 193 -13.13 -3.49 -4.42
CA ASP A 193 -11.91 -3.33 -5.22
C ASP A 193 -10.98 -4.52 -5.07
N PHE A 194 -10.19 -4.77 -6.10
CA PHE A 194 -9.01 -5.61 -6.07
C PHE A 194 -7.81 -4.77 -6.52
N LEU A 195 -6.89 -4.55 -5.60
CA LEU A 195 -5.63 -3.83 -5.82
C LEU A 195 -4.47 -4.82 -5.97
N SER A 196 -3.58 -4.53 -6.90
CA SER A 196 -2.30 -5.24 -7.06
C SER A 196 -1.20 -4.25 -7.39
N THR A 197 -0.04 -4.39 -6.77
CA THR A 197 1.17 -3.65 -7.13
C THR A 197 2.05 -4.53 -8.01
N ALA A 198 2.73 -3.92 -8.98
CA ALA A 198 3.75 -4.61 -9.77
C ALA A 198 5.11 -4.30 -9.14
N ALA A 199 5.69 -5.31 -8.52
CA ALA A 199 7.00 -5.20 -7.93
C ALA A 199 8.07 -4.85 -8.97
N THR A 200 8.60 -3.63 -8.92
CA THR A 200 9.75 -3.20 -9.73
C THR A 200 10.89 -2.82 -8.80
N SER A 201 11.79 -3.75 -8.52
CA SER A 201 12.91 -3.45 -7.65
C SER A 201 14.13 -3.00 -8.45
N ASP A 202 14.42 -1.71 -8.42
CA ASP A 202 15.66 -1.14 -8.97
C ASP A 202 16.78 -0.98 -7.92
N GLN A 203 16.49 -1.13 -6.64
CA GLN A 203 17.49 -0.95 -5.58
C GLN A 203 17.50 -2.11 -4.58
N GLY A 204 18.25 -3.15 -4.90
CA GLY A 204 18.62 -4.18 -3.91
C GLY A 204 17.60 -5.28 -3.67
N GLY A 205 16.61 -5.48 -4.55
CA GLY A 205 15.74 -6.65 -4.50
C GLY A 205 14.57 -6.55 -3.52
N VAL A 206 14.26 -5.38 -2.99
CA VAL A 206 13.03 -5.16 -2.21
C VAL A 206 11.95 -4.66 -3.14
N ALA A 207 10.98 -5.51 -3.40
CA ALA A 207 9.76 -5.13 -4.08
C ALA A 207 8.60 -5.33 -3.11
N ILE A 208 7.71 -4.36 -2.97
CA ILE A 208 6.43 -4.59 -2.34
C ILE A 208 5.50 -5.25 -3.36
N ASP A 209 5.22 -6.52 -3.16
CA ASP A 209 4.21 -7.24 -3.92
C ASP A 209 2.92 -7.31 -3.08
N LEU A 210 2.21 -6.19 -3.06
CA LEU A 210 0.94 -6.07 -2.37
C LEU A 210 -0.20 -6.46 -3.29
N SER A 211 -1.06 -7.33 -2.80
CA SER A 211 -2.37 -7.57 -3.39
C SER A 211 -3.44 -7.55 -2.31
N GLY A 212 -4.64 -7.12 -2.66
CA GLY A 212 -5.69 -7.05 -1.65
C GLY A 212 -7.09 -6.81 -2.21
N TYR A 213 -8.07 -7.16 -1.38
CA TYR A 213 -9.48 -6.89 -1.63
C TYR A 213 -9.97 -5.84 -0.64
N SER A 214 -10.76 -4.91 -1.12
CA SER A 214 -11.32 -3.87 -0.27
C SER A 214 -12.83 -3.81 -0.34
N LEU A 215 -13.42 -3.32 0.75
CA LEU A 215 -14.80 -2.86 0.79
C LEU A 215 -14.80 -1.42 1.29
N SER A 216 -15.51 -0.56 0.59
CA SER A 216 -15.53 0.85 0.91
C SER A 216 -16.89 1.50 0.76
N TRP A 217 -17.06 2.59 1.50
CA TRP A 217 -18.16 3.51 1.40
C TRP A 217 -17.70 4.76 0.64
N VAL A 218 -18.47 5.12 -0.38
CA VAL A 218 -18.18 6.23 -1.29
C VAL A 218 -19.23 7.30 -1.14
N ARG A 219 -18.79 8.57 -0.95
CA ARG A 219 -19.66 9.74 -0.83
C ARG A 219 -19.34 10.77 -1.90
N ASN A 220 -20.36 11.12 -2.69
CA ASN A 220 -20.32 12.22 -3.66
C ASN A 220 -20.94 13.48 -3.01
N PHE A 221 -20.39 14.65 -3.30
CA PHE A 221 -20.84 15.94 -2.77
C PHE A 221 -21.41 16.86 -3.83
#